data_fc7afe73dc29340d3025ef9d638b6324
#
_entry.id   fc7afe73dc29340d3025ef9d638b6324
#
_cell.length_a   1.000
_cell.length_b   1.000
_cell.length_c   1.000
_cell.angle_alpha   90.00
_cell.angle_beta   90.00
_cell.angle_gamma   90.00
#
_symmetry.space_group_name_H-M   'P 1'
#
loop_
_entity.id
_entity.type
_entity.pdbx_description
1 polymer ?
#
loop_
_entity_poly.entity_id
_entity_poly.type
_entity_poly.pdbx_seq_one_letter_code
_entity_poly.pdbx_strand_id
1 'polypeptide(L)'
;GADDVMGCAYMLAILADDTLAHPALECCFTTQEEVGLVGAQALKPEYFKARRMINLDGAGEIKTYMSMGGGEQVTLHKPIHWQSNAKPPYRVRIDGRLGGHSGGMIDKERANAGKLMTRLLAALEREQISFEIAAFAGGTKHNVIMPSAAATIVSDGDENQIVEILKRCEQAIREEYELSDPDIRATVEKTSAERALDPQDSADVLHLAYLLPYGLKARNLTV
;
A
#
# COMPACT_ATOMS: atom_id res chain seq x y z
N GLY A 1 7.26 -0.90 -21.55
CA GLY A 1 7.21 -1.63 -22.25
C GLY A 1 6.74 -2.94 -22.85
N ALA A 2 7.21 -4.10 -22.37
CA ALA A 2 6.84 -5.40 -22.93
C ALA A 2 5.73 -6.11 -22.12
N ASP A 3 5.14 -5.43 -21.22
CA ASP A 3 4.10 -5.91 -20.31
C ASP A 3 2.72 -5.41 -20.79
N ASP A 4 1.86 -6.29 -21.38
CA ASP A 4 2.23 -7.64 -21.85
C ASP A 4 2.16 -7.70 -23.40
N VAL A 5 2.95 -6.85 -24.06
CA VAL A 5 3.05 -6.85 -25.53
C VAL A 5 3.64 -8.17 -26.06
N MET A 6 4.47 -8.86 -25.27
CA MET A 6 5.03 -10.14 -25.69
C MET A 6 3.98 -11.24 -25.77
N GLY A 7 3.10 -11.36 -24.79
CA GLY A 7 1.97 -12.29 -24.86
C GLY A 7 1.05 -12.00 -26.05
N CYS A 8 0.77 -10.73 -26.29
CA CYS A 8 0.03 -10.31 -27.48
C CYS A 8 0.75 -10.74 -28.78
N ALA A 9 2.06 -10.55 -28.88
CA ALA A 9 2.84 -10.94 -30.05
C ALA A 9 2.83 -12.45 -30.27
N TYR A 10 2.95 -13.26 -29.22
CA TYR A 10 2.85 -14.73 -29.32
C TYR A 10 1.46 -15.16 -29.82
N MET A 11 0.40 -14.61 -29.29
CA MET A 11 -0.95 -14.93 -29.75
C MET A 11 -1.13 -14.59 -31.24
N LEU A 12 -0.69 -13.41 -31.66
CA LEU A 12 -0.76 -12.97 -33.06
C LEU A 12 0.10 -13.86 -33.99
N ALA A 13 1.30 -14.24 -33.54
CA ALA A 13 2.18 -15.13 -34.33
C ALA A 13 1.54 -16.51 -34.54
N ILE A 14 0.93 -17.09 -33.50
CA ILE A 14 0.22 -18.38 -33.63
C ILE A 14 -0.97 -18.26 -34.57
N LEU A 15 -1.74 -17.18 -34.50
CA LEU A 15 -2.88 -16.95 -35.40
C LEU A 15 -2.48 -16.72 -36.85
N ALA A 16 -1.27 -16.24 -37.12
CA ALA A 16 -0.75 -15.91 -38.44
C ALA A 16 -0.01 -17.07 -39.12
N ASP A 17 0.33 -18.14 -38.40
CA ASP A 17 1.14 -19.25 -38.90
C ASP A 17 0.29 -20.52 -39.11
N ASP A 18 -0.12 -20.74 -40.34
CA ASP A 18 -0.92 -21.89 -40.75
C ASP A 18 -0.13 -23.25 -40.67
N THR A 19 1.16 -23.21 -40.39
CA THR A 19 2.01 -24.41 -40.28
C THR A 19 2.04 -25.00 -38.88
N LEU A 20 1.65 -24.24 -37.89
CA LEU A 20 1.63 -24.64 -36.48
C LEU A 20 0.43 -25.57 -36.19
N ALA A 21 0.71 -26.70 -35.65
CA ALA A 21 -0.34 -27.63 -35.18
C ALA A 21 -0.88 -27.15 -33.82
N HIS A 22 -2.12 -26.74 -33.78
CA HIS A 22 -2.79 -26.32 -32.53
C HIS A 22 -4.26 -26.73 -32.49
N PRO A 23 -4.89 -26.91 -31.33
CA PRO A 23 -6.33 -27.08 -31.22
C PRO A 23 -7.05 -25.76 -31.59
N ALA A 24 -8.39 -25.78 -31.59
CA ALA A 24 -9.15 -24.54 -31.71
C ALA A 24 -8.77 -23.56 -30.60
N LEU A 25 -8.41 -22.35 -30.98
CA LEU A 25 -7.96 -21.27 -30.08
C LEU A 25 -8.92 -20.09 -30.12
N GLU A 26 -9.08 -19.45 -28.98
CA GLU A 26 -9.72 -18.15 -28.82
C GLU A 26 -8.69 -17.23 -28.18
N CYS A 27 -8.18 -16.25 -28.91
CA CYS A 27 -7.23 -15.26 -28.40
C CYS A 27 -7.98 -14.04 -27.86
N CYS A 28 -7.84 -13.75 -26.59
CA CYS A 28 -8.47 -12.63 -25.94
C CYS A 28 -7.45 -11.53 -25.62
N PHE A 29 -7.65 -10.34 -26.17
CA PHE A 29 -6.83 -9.16 -25.90
C PHE A 29 -7.66 -8.18 -25.10
N THR A 30 -7.19 -7.80 -23.93
CA THR A 30 -7.84 -6.81 -23.09
C THR A 30 -7.07 -5.50 -23.07
N THR A 31 -7.72 -4.43 -22.64
CA THR A 31 -7.12 -3.09 -22.54
C THR A 31 -7.20 -2.58 -21.11
N GLN A 32 -6.36 -1.57 -20.80
CA GLN A 32 -6.39 -0.89 -19.50
C GLN A 32 -6.16 -1.84 -18.29
N GLU A 33 -5.24 -2.77 -18.40
CA GLU A 33 -4.85 -3.65 -17.31
C GLU A 33 -4.32 -2.83 -16.13
N GLU A 34 -3.34 -1.95 -16.37
CA GLU A 34 -2.60 -1.13 -15.40
C GLU A 34 -3.45 -0.12 -14.60
N VAL A 35 -4.66 0.15 -15.05
CA VAL A 35 -5.59 1.10 -14.40
C VAL A 35 -6.78 0.38 -13.75
N GLY A 36 -6.64 -0.90 -13.48
CA GLY A 36 -7.63 -1.70 -12.75
C GLY A 36 -8.34 -2.77 -13.55
N LEU A 37 -7.67 -3.38 -14.54
CA LEU A 37 -8.21 -4.52 -15.31
C LEU A 37 -9.52 -4.19 -16.05
N VAL A 38 -9.72 -2.93 -16.49
CA VAL A 38 -11.01 -2.45 -17.00
C VAL A 38 -11.53 -3.30 -18.15
N GLY A 39 -10.67 -3.65 -19.12
CA GLY A 39 -11.05 -4.51 -20.23
C GLY A 39 -11.42 -5.92 -19.79
N ALA A 40 -10.67 -6.50 -18.85
CA ALA A 40 -10.95 -7.83 -18.33
C ALA A 40 -12.26 -7.90 -17.53
N GLN A 41 -12.56 -6.86 -16.73
CA GLN A 41 -13.83 -6.76 -15.99
C GLN A 41 -15.06 -6.64 -16.91
N ALA A 42 -14.89 -6.15 -18.15
CA ALA A 42 -15.95 -6.04 -19.12
C ALA A 42 -16.25 -7.35 -19.87
N LEU A 43 -15.39 -8.38 -19.71
CA LEU A 43 -15.59 -9.67 -20.35
C LEU A 43 -16.79 -10.40 -19.75
N LYS A 44 -17.49 -11.13 -20.64
CA LYS A 44 -18.64 -11.94 -20.24
C LYS A 44 -18.39 -13.41 -20.62
N PRO A 45 -18.84 -14.38 -19.78
CA PRO A 45 -18.67 -15.80 -20.04
C PRO A 45 -19.18 -16.26 -21.42
N GLU A 46 -20.23 -15.64 -21.92
CA GLU A 46 -20.84 -15.96 -23.22
C GLU A 46 -19.96 -15.60 -24.43
N TYR A 47 -18.91 -14.79 -24.25
CA TYR A 47 -17.96 -14.49 -25.32
C TYR A 47 -17.04 -15.67 -25.64
N PHE A 48 -16.93 -16.65 -24.75
CA PHE A 48 -15.97 -17.75 -24.84
C PHE A 48 -16.64 -19.12 -24.92
N LYS A 49 -16.15 -19.95 -25.84
CA LYS A 49 -16.47 -21.39 -25.92
C LYS A 49 -15.43 -22.22 -25.20
N ALA A 50 -14.19 -21.76 -25.16
CA ALA A 50 -13.09 -22.42 -24.47
C ALA A 50 -13.39 -22.60 -22.97
N ARG A 51 -12.89 -23.71 -22.40
CA ARG A 51 -13.02 -24.03 -20.97
C ARG A 51 -11.67 -24.15 -20.27
N ARG A 52 -10.59 -23.97 -20.99
CA ARG A 52 -9.22 -23.89 -20.47
C ARG A 52 -8.64 -22.56 -20.91
N MET A 53 -7.95 -21.89 -20.03
CA MET A 53 -7.31 -20.60 -20.29
C MET A 53 -5.83 -20.70 -19.97
N ILE A 54 -5.01 -20.09 -20.82
CA ILE A 54 -3.59 -19.83 -20.55
C ILE A 54 -3.45 -18.32 -20.53
N ASN A 55 -3.05 -17.77 -19.38
CA ASN A 55 -2.69 -16.37 -19.26
C ASN A 55 -1.19 -16.22 -19.56
N LEU A 56 -0.84 -15.34 -20.49
CA LEU A 56 0.54 -15.08 -20.89
C LEU A 56 1.15 -13.88 -20.16
N ASP A 57 0.33 -13.14 -19.44
CA ASP A 57 0.76 -12.04 -18.57
C ASP A 57 1.28 -12.60 -17.26
N GLY A 58 2.59 -12.72 -17.13
CA GLY A 58 3.22 -13.27 -15.96
C GLY A 58 4.69 -12.91 -15.87
N ALA A 59 5.21 -12.82 -14.65
CA ALA A 59 6.61 -12.55 -14.39
C ALA A 59 7.39 -13.85 -14.10
N GLY A 60 8.60 -13.93 -14.62
CA GLY A 60 9.56 -15.00 -14.37
C GLY A 60 9.71 -15.97 -15.54
N GLU A 61 10.89 -16.59 -15.61
CA GLU A 61 11.23 -17.55 -16.63
C GLU A 61 10.77 -18.95 -16.21
N ILE A 62 10.21 -19.70 -17.16
CA ILE A 62 9.90 -21.15 -17.02
C ILE A 62 9.05 -21.46 -15.76
N LYS A 63 8.04 -20.66 -15.49
CA LYS A 63 7.11 -20.89 -14.38
C LYS A 63 5.67 -20.86 -14.87
N THR A 64 4.88 -21.79 -14.37
CA THR A 64 3.42 -21.77 -14.52
C THR A 64 2.80 -21.57 -13.15
N TYR A 65 1.99 -20.52 -13.01
CA TYR A 65 1.22 -20.27 -11.81
C TYR A 65 -0.16 -20.91 -11.95
N MET A 66 -0.52 -21.77 -11.01
CA MET A 66 -1.81 -22.46 -10.99
C MET A 66 -2.88 -21.70 -10.22
N SER A 67 -2.46 -20.77 -9.37
CA SER A 67 -3.34 -19.95 -8.54
C SER A 67 -2.66 -18.66 -8.14
N MET A 68 -3.45 -17.67 -7.72
CA MET A 68 -3.00 -16.37 -7.23
C MET A 68 -3.74 -16.03 -5.93
N GLY A 69 -3.14 -15.15 -5.13
CA GLY A 69 -3.84 -14.54 -4.01
C GLY A 69 -4.97 -13.61 -4.50
N GLY A 70 -6.11 -13.66 -3.84
CA GLY A 70 -7.17 -12.69 -4.04
C GLY A 70 -6.96 -11.44 -3.20
N GLY A 71 -7.59 -10.34 -3.59
CA GLY A 71 -7.58 -9.08 -2.84
C GLY A 71 -8.97 -8.46 -2.78
N GLU A 72 -9.20 -7.67 -1.75
CA GLU A 72 -10.39 -6.85 -1.61
C GLU A 72 -9.98 -5.42 -1.28
N GLN A 73 -10.60 -4.46 -1.94
CA GLN A 73 -10.42 -3.05 -1.65
C GLN A 73 -11.64 -2.52 -0.89
N VAL A 74 -11.39 -2.01 0.29
CA VAL A 74 -12.41 -1.38 1.13
C VAL A 74 -12.09 0.10 1.29
N THR A 75 -13.05 0.96 0.96
CA THR A 75 -12.93 2.41 1.15
C THR A 75 -13.80 2.84 2.33
N LEU A 76 -13.20 3.47 3.30
CA LEU A 76 -13.88 4.01 4.47
C LEU A 76 -13.96 5.54 4.35
N HIS A 77 -15.14 6.08 4.58
CA HIS A 77 -15.39 7.51 4.60
C HIS A 77 -15.81 7.95 6.00
N LYS A 78 -15.10 8.93 6.56
CA LYS A 78 -15.44 9.56 7.84
C LYS A 78 -15.56 11.07 7.62
N PRO A 79 -16.70 11.70 7.93
CA PRO A 79 -16.80 13.15 8.06
C PRO A 79 -15.84 13.65 9.14
N ILE A 80 -15.16 14.76 8.90
CA ILE A 80 -14.18 15.35 9.81
C ILE A 80 -14.46 16.84 9.99
N HIS A 81 -14.12 17.36 11.18
CA HIS A 81 -14.27 18.77 11.53
C HIS A 81 -12.90 19.43 11.73
N TRP A 82 -12.73 20.57 11.09
CA TRP A 82 -11.53 21.37 11.18
C TRP A 82 -11.69 22.53 12.15
N GLN A 83 -10.68 22.81 12.94
CA GLN A 83 -10.61 23.98 13.81
C GLN A 83 -9.34 24.77 13.54
N SER A 84 -9.37 26.08 13.83
CA SER A 84 -8.18 26.92 13.77
C SER A 84 -7.14 26.45 14.78
N ASN A 85 -5.89 26.46 14.37
CA ASN A 85 -4.78 26.04 15.22
C ASN A 85 -4.01 27.22 15.78
N ALA A 86 -3.69 27.17 17.07
CA ALA A 86 -2.76 28.07 17.74
C ALA A 86 -1.57 27.35 18.40
N LYS A 87 -1.57 26.00 18.38
CA LYS A 87 -0.53 25.16 18.98
C LYS A 87 0.68 25.03 18.06
N PRO A 88 1.89 24.79 18.62
CA PRO A 88 3.09 24.50 17.83
C PRO A 88 2.90 23.29 16.90
N PRO A 89 3.15 23.44 15.59
CA PRO A 89 3.03 22.34 14.63
C PRO A 89 4.37 21.64 14.41
N TYR A 90 4.31 20.31 14.39
CA TYR A 90 5.44 19.40 14.14
C TYR A 90 5.12 18.49 12.95
N ARG A 91 6.06 18.39 12.03
CA ARG A 91 5.99 17.43 10.92
C ARG A 91 6.80 16.20 11.25
N VAL A 92 6.13 15.09 11.37
CA VAL A 92 6.73 13.76 11.53
C VAL A 92 6.78 13.10 10.16
N ARG A 93 7.93 12.57 9.77
CA ARG A 93 8.10 11.81 8.53
C ARG A 93 8.68 10.45 8.84
N ILE A 94 8.33 9.47 8.04
CA ILE A 94 8.95 8.16 8.04
C ILE A 94 9.31 7.77 6.62
N ASP A 95 10.59 7.47 6.40
CA ASP A 95 11.23 7.23 5.10
C ASP A 95 12.18 6.01 5.17
N GLY A 96 12.79 5.64 4.04
CA GLY A 96 13.83 4.61 3.96
C GLY A 96 13.32 3.19 3.77
N ARG A 97 12.05 2.99 3.41
CA ARG A 97 11.49 1.66 3.16
C ARG A 97 11.59 1.29 1.69
N LEU A 98 11.81 -0.01 1.45
CA LEU A 98 11.93 -0.57 0.12
C LEU A 98 10.61 -0.50 -0.66
N GLY A 99 9.46 -0.55 0.04
CA GLY A 99 8.16 -0.61 -0.61
C GLY A 99 8.02 -1.85 -1.49
N GLY A 100 7.29 -1.73 -2.59
CA GLY A 100 7.14 -2.78 -3.59
C GLY A 100 5.69 -3.09 -3.93
N HIS A 101 5.49 -3.92 -4.94
CA HIS A 101 4.16 -4.33 -5.36
C HIS A 101 3.46 -5.16 -4.27
N SER A 102 2.25 -4.77 -3.87
CA SER A 102 1.54 -5.40 -2.76
C SER A 102 1.20 -6.88 -3.00
N GLY A 103 0.94 -7.28 -4.25
CA GLY A 103 0.72 -8.68 -4.60
C GLY A 103 2.01 -9.51 -4.61
N GLY A 104 3.06 -9.03 -5.29
CA GLY A 104 4.30 -9.78 -5.50
C GLY A 104 5.32 -9.70 -4.35
N MET A 105 5.16 -8.75 -3.43
CA MET A 105 6.14 -8.49 -2.36
C MET A 105 5.54 -8.54 -0.95
N ILE A 106 4.26 -8.87 -0.81
CA ILE A 106 3.58 -8.89 0.51
C ILE A 106 4.16 -9.98 1.43
N ASP A 107 4.69 -11.05 0.86
CA ASP A 107 5.35 -12.14 1.57
C ASP A 107 6.74 -11.78 2.10
N LYS A 108 7.31 -10.67 1.66
CA LYS A 108 8.64 -10.18 2.10
C LYS A 108 8.60 -9.42 3.42
N GLU A 109 7.43 -9.32 4.04
CA GLU A 109 7.22 -8.67 5.35
C GLU A 109 7.76 -7.23 5.42
N ARG A 110 7.74 -6.52 4.27
CA ARG A 110 8.19 -5.14 4.19
C ARG A 110 7.31 -4.20 4.99
N ALA A 111 7.95 -3.23 5.60
CA ALA A 111 7.26 -2.24 6.41
C ALA A 111 6.34 -1.34 5.57
N ASN A 112 5.15 -1.06 6.09
CA ASN A 112 4.23 -0.07 5.53
C ASN A 112 4.35 1.24 6.30
N ALA A 113 4.80 2.30 5.63
CA ALA A 113 5.02 3.60 6.26
C ALA A 113 3.79 4.19 6.95
N GLY A 114 2.60 3.99 6.38
CA GLY A 114 1.35 4.44 7.00
C GLY A 114 1.10 3.74 8.34
N LYS A 115 1.33 2.44 8.41
CA LYS A 115 1.20 1.68 9.67
C LYS A 115 2.26 2.07 10.68
N LEU A 116 3.49 2.29 10.24
CA LEU A 116 4.55 2.76 11.14
C LEU A 116 4.28 4.18 11.65
N MET A 117 3.74 5.07 10.79
CA MET A 117 3.32 6.41 11.22
C MET A 117 2.25 6.35 12.31
N THR A 118 1.24 5.49 12.15
CA THR A 118 0.23 5.34 13.22
C THR A 118 0.82 4.80 14.52
N ARG A 119 1.85 3.94 14.47
CA ARG A 119 2.58 3.46 15.66
C ARG A 119 3.35 4.58 16.35
N LEU A 120 4.01 5.47 15.57
CA LEU A 120 4.70 6.66 16.09
C LEU A 120 3.72 7.59 16.82
N LEU A 121 2.59 7.91 16.18
CA LEU A 121 1.59 8.79 16.80
C LEU A 121 0.92 8.14 18.02
N ALA A 122 0.60 6.86 17.96
CA ALA A 122 0.06 6.12 19.11
C ALA A 122 1.08 6.02 20.28
N ALA A 123 2.38 6.11 20.02
CA ALA A 123 3.38 6.18 21.08
C ALA A 123 3.29 7.50 21.85
N LEU A 124 3.02 8.63 21.18
CA LEU A 124 2.75 9.91 21.82
C LEU A 124 1.50 9.84 22.71
N GLU A 125 0.42 9.28 22.18
CA GLU A 125 -0.84 9.12 22.93
C GLU A 125 -0.67 8.26 24.18
N ARG A 126 0.05 7.14 24.10
CA ARG A 126 0.36 6.26 25.25
C ARG A 126 1.15 6.97 26.35
N GLU A 127 2.03 7.89 25.99
CA GLU A 127 2.79 8.74 26.92
C GLU A 127 2.03 10.01 27.32
N GLN A 128 0.73 10.07 27.02
CA GLN A 128 -0.19 11.15 27.38
C GLN A 128 0.18 12.51 26.77
N ILE A 129 0.89 12.54 25.67
CA ILE A 129 1.10 13.75 24.87
C ILE A 129 -0.17 14.01 24.06
N SER A 130 -0.86 15.09 24.40
CA SER A 130 -2.04 15.54 23.64
C SER A 130 -1.60 16.20 22.34
N PHE A 131 -2.23 15.80 21.23
CA PHE A 131 -2.01 16.41 19.92
C PHE A 131 -3.26 16.29 19.04
N GLU A 132 -3.37 17.14 18.04
CA GLU A 132 -4.35 17.02 16.97
C GLU A 132 -3.64 16.88 15.62
N ILE A 133 -4.29 16.20 14.66
CA ILE A 133 -3.76 15.93 13.33
C ILE A 133 -4.12 17.08 12.39
N ALA A 134 -3.12 17.74 11.83
CA ALA A 134 -3.29 18.77 10.80
C ALA A 134 -3.12 18.22 9.38
N ALA A 135 -2.37 17.13 9.21
CA ALA A 135 -2.25 16.40 7.94
C ALA A 135 -1.77 14.98 8.20
N PHE A 136 -2.21 14.05 7.35
CA PHE A 136 -1.67 12.69 7.31
C PHE A 136 -1.73 12.21 5.87
N ALA A 137 -0.58 11.91 5.29
CA ALA A 137 -0.46 11.50 3.91
C ALA A 137 0.71 10.53 3.71
N GLY A 138 0.59 9.68 2.68
CA GLY A 138 1.64 8.76 2.28
C GLY A 138 1.22 7.88 1.11
N GLY A 139 2.18 7.10 0.59
CA GLY A 139 1.95 6.20 -0.52
C GLY A 139 1.88 6.91 -1.89
N THR A 140 1.88 6.11 -2.93
CA THR A 140 1.84 6.57 -4.32
C THR A 140 0.71 5.93 -5.12
N LYS A 141 0.47 4.63 -4.91
CA LYS A 141 -0.57 3.85 -5.59
C LYS A 141 -1.18 2.83 -4.60
N HIS A 142 -2.42 2.44 -4.85
CA HIS A 142 -3.14 1.47 -3.99
C HIS A 142 -2.51 0.07 -3.98
N ASN A 143 -1.82 -0.32 -5.05
CA ASN A 143 -1.14 -1.60 -5.20
C ASN A 143 0.36 -1.57 -4.83
N VAL A 144 0.81 -0.53 -4.13
CA VAL A 144 2.20 -0.37 -3.67
C VAL A 144 2.24 -0.35 -2.15
N ILE A 145 3.09 -1.18 -1.55
CA ILE A 145 3.42 -1.11 -0.12
C ILE A 145 3.99 0.29 0.14
N MET A 146 3.34 1.05 0.99
CA MET A 146 3.62 2.46 1.22
C MET A 146 5.08 2.69 1.67
N PRO A 147 5.95 3.29 0.83
CA PRO A 147 7.37 3.44 1.16
C PRO A 147 7.68 4.66 2.03
N SER A 148 6.80 5.63 2.11
CA SER A 148 6.97 6.83 2.92
C SER A 148 5.63 7.37 3.39
N ALA A 149 5.62 8.00 4.55
CA ALA A 149 4.47 8.71 5.09
C ALA A 149 4.91 9.96 5.86
N ALA A 150 4.02 10.94 5.93
CA ALA A 150 4.20 12.13 6.72
C ALA A 150 2.89 12.48 7.46
N ALA A 151 3.02 12.92 8.69
CA ALA A 151 1.94 13.53 9.45
C ALA A 151 2.37 14.89 9.96
N THR A 152 1.46 15.85 9.95
CA THR A 152 1.63 17.11 10.69
C THR A 152 0.70 17.05 11.89
N ILE A 153 1.27 17.17 13.06
CA ILE A 153 0.53 17.26 14.32
C ILE A 153 0.71 18.63 14.93
N VAL A 154 -0.24 19.05 15.74
CA VAL A 154 -0.15 20.27 16.55
C VAL A 154 -0.28 19.87 18.02
N SER A 155 0.62 20.39 18.86
CA SER A 155 0.69 19.98 20.28
C SER A 155 1.31 21.08 21.13
N ASP A 156 0.78 21.25 22.34
CA ASP A 156 1.37 22.09 23.40
C ASP A 156 2.34 21.29 24.29
N GLY A 157 2.59 20.00 23.96
CA GLY A 157 3.53 19.15 24.68
C GLY A 157 4.98 19.64 24.54
N ASP A 158 5.84 19.23 25.47
CA ASP A 158 7.26 19.54 25.41
C ASP A 158 7.91 18.92 24.17
N GLU A 159 8.56 19.76 23.36
CA GLU A 159 9.19 19.34 22.09
C GLU A 159 10.25 18.23 22.30
N ASN A 160 11.06 18.35 23.36
CA ASN A 160 12.11 17.37 23.62
C ASN A 160 11.50 16.01 23.98
N GLN A 161 10.41 16.03 24.75
CA GLN A 161 9.68 14.82 25.11
C GLN A 161 9.04 14.16 23.87
N ILE A 162 8.42 14.94 22.98
CA ILE A 162 7.88 14.45 21.70
C ILE A 162 8.98 13.78 20.89
N VAL A 163 10.12 14.45 20.70
CA VAL A 163 11.25 13.92 19.93
C VAL A 163 11.82 12.65 20.56
N GLU A 164 11.94 12.60 21.88
CA GLU A 164 12.47 11.42 22.60
C GLU A 164 11.55 10.20 22.44
N ILE A 165 10.24 10.39 22.61
CA ILE A 165 9.25 9.30 22.43
C ILE A 165 9.30 8.75 21.01
N LEU A 166 9.32 9.63 20.01
CA LEU A 166 9.35 9.23 18.61
C LEU A 166 10.65 8.50 18.26
N LYS A 167 11.81 8.94 18.75
CA LYS A 167 13.10 8.26 18.57
C LYS A 167 13.12 6.88 19.21
N ARG A 168 12.60 6.75 20.44
CA ARG A 168 12.51 5.44 21.12
C ARG A 168 11.60 4.47 20.32
N CYS A 169 10.47 4.96 19.80
CA CYS A 169 9.59 4.16 18.96
C CYS A 169 10.26 3.79 17.63
N GLU A 170 10.95 4.73 16.98
CA GLU A 170 11.74 4.47 15.77
C GLU A 170 12.77 3.37 15.99
N GLN A 171 13.51 3.42 17.08
CA GLN A 171 14.53 2.42 17.40
C GLN A 171 13.91 1.02 17.51
N ALA A 172 12.79 0.87 18.21
CA ALA A 172 12.08 -0.41 18.31
C ALA A 172 11.57 -0.91 16.94
N ILE A 173 11.09 0.02 16.08
CA ILE A 173 10.69 -0.30 14.72
C ILE A 173 11.89 -0.78 13.90
N ARG A 174 13.04 -0.13 13.99
CA ARG A 174 14.24 -0.51 13.24
C ARG A 174 14.74 -1.90 13.65
N GLU A 175 14.70 -2.23 14.93
CA GLU A 175 15.05 -3.57 15.43
C GLU A 175 14.09 -4.64 14.90
N GLU A 176 12.77 -4.34 14.85
CA GLU A 176 11.76 -5.25 14.32
C GLU A 176 11.95 -5.54 12.82
N TYR A 177 12.35 -4.52 12.04
CA TYR A 177 12.49 -4.61 10.58
C TYR A 177 13.94 -4.68 10.09
N GLU A 178 14.90 -5.02 10.96
CA GLU A 178 16.33 -5.02 10.65
C GLU A 178 16.67 -5.80 9.36
N LEU A 179 15.99 -6.92 9.12
CA LEU A 179 16.26 -7.78 7.96
C LEU A 179 15.44 -7.41 6.72
N SER A 180 14.23 -6.89 6.89
CA SER A 180 13.31 -6.64 5.77
C SER A 180 13.34 -5.19 5.26
N ASP A 181 13.66 -4.23 6.13
CA ASP A 181 13.69 -2.80 5.83
C ASP A 181 14.72 -2.04 6.71
N PRO A 182 16.03 -2.28 6.55
CA PRO A 182 17.08 -1.81 7.47
C PRO A 182 17.25 -0.29 7.52
N ASP A 183 16.78 0.43 6.49
CA ASP A 183 17.00 1.86 6.33
C ASP A 183 15.87 2.75 6.87
N ILE A 184 14.94 2.18 7.65
CA ILE A 184 13.84 2.94 8.25
C ILE A 184 14.38 4.11 9.09
N ARG A 185 13.84 5.31 8.83
CA ARG A 185 14.17 6.53 9.58
C ARG A 185 12.92 7.35 9.84
N ALA A 186 12.79 7.85 11.06
CA ALA A 186 11.80 8.85 11.41
C ALA A 186 12.48 10.20 11.71
N THR A 187 11.88 11.27 11.25
CA THR A 187 12.33 12.64 11.53
C THR A 187 11.17 13.49 12.05
N VAL A 188 11.51 14.44 12.89
CA VAL A 188 10.58 15.45 13.43
C VAL A 188 11.17 16.81 13.16
N GLU A 189 10.38 17.72 12.61
CA GLU A 189 10.77 19.10 12.33
C GLU A 189 9.62 20.07 12.63
N LYS A 190 9.97 21.30 13.01
CA LYS A 190 8.96 22.37 13.11
C LYS A 190 8.42 22.69 11.73
N THR A 191 7.13 23.00 11.67
CA THR A 191 6.47 23.34 10.42
C THR A 191 5.41 24.42 10.66
N SER A 192 4.48 24.59 9.74
CA SER A 192 3.33 25.47 9.89
C SER A 192 2.04 24.67 9.70
N ALA A 193 1.00 25.03 10.45
CA ALA A 193 -0.36 24.54 10.27
C ALA A 193 -1.36 25.59 10.76
N GLU A 194 -2.24 26.06 9.90
CA GLU A 194 -3.27 27.05 10.24
C GLU A 194 -4.50 26.41 10.87
N ARG A 195 -4.70 25.11 10.62
CA ARG A 195 -5.83 24.33 11.11
C ARG A 195 -5.42 22.91 11.46
N ALA A 196 -6.19 22.29 12.33
CA ALA A 196 -6.09 20.88 12.66
C ALA A 196 -7.50 20.28 12.76
N LEU A 197 -7.59 18.97 12.76
CA LEU A 197 -8.82 18.27 13.12
C LEU A 197 -9.18 18.61 14.57
N ASP A 198 -10.46 18.56 14.92
CA ASP A 198 -10.83 18.60 16.33
C ASP A 198 -10.23 17.38 17.09
N PRO A 199 -10.17 17.42 18.43
CA PRO A 199 -9.55 16.36 19.21
C PRO A 199 -10.20 14.99 19.01
N GLN A 200 -11.52 14.92 18.87
CA GLN A 200 -12.23 13.66 18.68
C GLN A 200 -11.95 13.08 17.31
N ASP A 201 -12.02 13.89 16.25
CA ASP A 201 -11.72 13.45 14.90
C ASP A 201 -10.25 13.05 14.73
N SER A 202 -9.33 13.73 15.41
CA SER A 202 -7.91 13.35 15.45
C SER A 202 -7.71 11.96 16.05
N ALA A 203 -8.33 11.69 17.19
CA ALA A 203 -8.28 10.38 17.84
C ALA A 203 -8.93 9.29 16.96
N ASP A 204 -10.11 9.56 16.42
CA ASP A 204 -10.82 8.61 15.57
C ASP A 204 -10.01 8.24 14.30
N VAL A 205 -9.42 9.24 13.63
CA VAL A 205 -8.57 9.02 12.44
C VAL A 205 -7.34 8.19 12.79
N LEU A 206 -6.67 8.52 13.90
CA LEU A 206 -5.52 7.74 14.35
C LEU A 206 -5.90 6.30 14.69
N HIS A 207 -6.93 6.12 15.51
CA HIS A 207 -7.36 4.78 15.96
C HIS A 207 -7.86 3.94 14.79
N LEU A 208 -8.66 4.52 13.89
CA LEU A 208 -9.09 3.83 12.67
C LEU A 208 -7.89 3.38 11.85
N ALA A 209 -6.98 4.28 11.51
CA ALA A 209 -5.79 3.96 10.72
C ALA A 209 -4.85 2.93 11.43
N TYR A 210 -4.76 2.99 12.75
CA TYR A 210 -4.00 2.04 13.56
C TYR A 210 -4.63 0.64 13.54
N LEU A 211 -5.95 0.54 13.64
CA LEU A 211 -6.68 -0.73 13.71
C LEU A 211 -6.89 -1.39 12.35
N LEU A 212 -6.89 -0.62 11.24
CA LEU A 212 -7.03 -1.18 9.90
C LEU A 212 -6.01 -2.28 9.65
N PRO A 213 -6.45 -3.47 9.22
CA PRO A 213 -5.54 -4.57 8.96
C PRO A 213 -4.61 -4.26 7.79
N TYR A 214 -3.38 -4.77 7.87
CA TYR A 214 -2.38 -4.69 6.81
C TYR A 214 -1.65 -6.03 6.68
N GLY A 215 -1.10 -6.28 5.49
CA GLY A 215 -0.28 -7.46 5.23
C GLY A 215 -1.10 -8.72 4.91
N LEU A 216 -0.40 -9.83 4.81
CA LEU A 216 -0.98 -11.14 4.51
C LEU A 216 -1.95 -11.57 5.62
N LYS A 217 -3.19 -11.92 5.26
CA LYS A 217 -4.23 -12.33 6.22
C LYS A 217 -4.38 -13.82 6.35
N ALA A 218 -4.18 -14.55 5.25
CA ALA A 218 -4.27 -16.00 5.23
C ALA A 218 -3.36 -16.57 4.14
N ARG A 219 -2.91 -17.79 4.33
CA ARG A 219 -2.22 -18.59 3.30
C ARG A 219 -3.05 -19.83 3.02
N ASN A 220 -3.18 -20.18 1.75
CA ASN A 220 -3.65 -21.49 1.39
C ASN A 220 -2.46 -22.46 1.52
N LEU A 221 -2.58 -23.45 2.38
CA LEU A 221 -1.53 -24.42 2.65
C LEU A 221 -1.64 -25.69 1.78
N THR A 222 -2.65 -25.75 0.90
CA THR A 222 -2.94 -26.93 0.06
C THR A 222 -2.62 -26.72 -1.42
N VAL A 223 -2.16 -25.53 -1.82
CA VAL A 223 -1.82 -25.18 -3.20
C VAL A 223 -0.38 -24.68 -3.27
#